data_51dab9b4ef5486df41d0f263c55ed795
#
_entry.id   51dab9b4ef5486df41d0f263c55ed795
#
_cell.length_a   1.000
_cell.length_b   1.000
_cell.length_c   1.000
_cell.angle_alpha   90.00
_cell.angle_beta   90.00
_cell.angle_gamma   90.00
#
_symmetry.space_group_name_H-M   'P 1'
#
loop_
_entity.id
_entity.type
_entity.pdbx_description
1 polymer ?
#
loop_
_entity_poly.entity_id
_entity_poly.type
_entity_poly.pdbx_seq_one_letter_code
_entity_poly.pdbx_strand_id
1 'polypeptide(L)' 'MALTKAQLVDLNANELIIDLDADTSITADTDDQIDIKIAGADDFRFTANTFTALSGSTIAAQALTATTIAVSNDGTIG' A
#
# COMPACT_ATOMS: atom_id res chain seq x y z
N MET A 1 27.27 12.93 15.43
CA MET A 1 26.76 12.83 15.47
C MET A 1 25.63 12.55 14.92
N ALA A 2 25.20 12.41 14.44
CA ALA A 2 24.23 12.13 13.48
C ALA A 2 23.11 11.32 13.95
N LEU A 3 22.87 11.32 15.18
CA LEU A 3 21.85 10.50 15.75
C LEU A 3 20.48 10.98 15.43
N THR A 4 20.37 12.25 15.09
CA THR A 4 19.09 12.81 14.78
C THR A 4 18.48 12.23 13.52
N LYS A 5 19.23 11.48 12.74
CA LYS A 5 18.64 10.88 11.55
C LYS A 5 17.56 9.90 11.87
N ALA A 6 17.63 9.27 13.02
CA ALA A 6 16.59 8.34 13.40
C ALA A 6 15.28 9.05 13.71
N GLN A 7 15.33 10.32 14.02
CA GLN A 7 14.14 11.10 14.32
C GLN A 7 13.57 11.76 13.08
N LEU A 8 14.36 11.87 12.04
CA LEU A 8 13.97 12.60 10.85
C LEU A 8 14.24 11.73 9.65
N VAL A 9 13.31 10.83 9.34
CA VAL A 9 13.44 10.00 8.18
C VAL A 9 12.61 10.62 7.07
N ASP A 10 13.30 11.15 6.08
CA ASP A 10 12.65 11.78 4.94
C ASP A 10 13.17 11.09 3.70
N LEU A 11 12.35 10.26 3.09
CA LEU A 11 12.75 9.49 1.92
C LEU A 11 12.74 10.31 0.64
N ASN A 12 12.07 11.45 0.67
CA ASN A 12 12.03 12.37 -0.46
C ASN A 12 11.70 11.65 -1.77
N ALA A 13 10.61 10.87 -1.72
CA ALA A 13 10.10 10.09 -2.84
C ALA A 13 10.97 8.89 -3.23
N ASN A 14 12.03 8.62 -2.50
CA ASN A 14 12.81 7.41 -2.73
C ASN A 14 12.11 6.20 -2.13
N GLU A 15 12.35 5.07 -2.72
CA GLU A 15 11.73 3.81 -2.31
C GLU A 15 12.28 3.35 -0.97
N LEU A 16 11.40 2.90 -0.09
CA LEU A 16 11.80 2.25 1.15
C LEU A 16 11.84 0.75 0.91
N ILE A 17 13.02 0.22 0.73
CA ILE A 17 13.22 -1.20 0.44
C ILE A 17 13.23 -1.95 1.76
N ILE A 18 12.46 -3.02 1.84
CA ILE A 18 12.22 -3.71 3.11
C ILE A 18 12.91 -5.04 3.18
N ASP A 19 13.01 -5.77 2.08
CA ASP A 19 13.60 -7.11 2.13
C ASP A 19 14.96 -7.19 1.42
N LEU A 20 15.57 -8.35 1.49
CA LEU A 20 16.94 -8.51 1.07
C LEU A 20 17.14 -8.39 -0.43
N ASP A 21 16.22 -8.90 -1.22
CA ASP A 21 16.35 -8.86 -2.68
C ASP A 21 15.66 -7.66 -3.31
N ALA A 22 15.19 -6.74 -2.49
CA ALA A 22 14.68 -5.43 -2.93
C ALA A 22 13.42 -5.49 -3.79
N ASP A 23 12.66 -6.57 -3.72
CA ASP A 23 11.41 -6.66 -4.47
C ASP A 23 10.18 -6.41 -3.61
N THR A 24 10.38 -6.05 -2.34
CA THR A 24 9.29 -5.66 -1.44
C THR A 24 9.63 -4.29 -0.86
N SER A 25 8.73 -3.35 -1.05
CA SER A 25 9.04 -1.96 -0.72
C SER A 25 7.77 -1.12 -0.58
N ILE A 26 7.96 0.08 -0.06
CA ILE A 26 6.92 1.10 0.01
C ILE A 26 7.44 2.30 -0.77
N THR A 27 6.65 2.83 -1.68
CA THR A 27 7.07 3.92 -2.56
C THR A 27 6.02 5.01 -2.60
N ALA A 28 6.46 6.24 -2.72
CA ALA A 28 5.57 7.37 -2.95
C ALA A 28 6.11 8.22 -4.09
N ASP A 29 6.45 7.57 -5.20
CA ASP A 29 7.03 8.26 -6.35
C ASP A 29 5.98 8.97 -7.20
N THR A 30 4.71 8.71 -6.94
CA THR A 30 3.62 9.49 -7.52
C THR A 30 3.10 10.38 -6.39
N ASP A 31 2.93 11.65 -6.69
CA ASP A 31 2.52 12.61 -5.67
C ASP A 31 1.19 12.19 -5.04
N ASP A 32 1.12 12.25 -3.71
CA ASP A 32 -0.08 11.93 -2.93
C ASP A 32 -0.55 10.48 -3.10
N GLN A 33 0.39 9.57 -3.34
CA GLN A 33 0.06 8.17 -3.53
C GLN A 33 1.15 7.30 -2.88
N ILE A 34 0.74 6.29 -2.14
CA ILE A 34 1.65 5.32 -1.55
C ILE A 34 1.35 3.95 -2.14
N ASP A 35 2.37 3.32 -2.71
CA ASP A 35 2.25 1.97 -3.26
C ASP A 35 3.01 0.98 -2.41
N ILE A 36 2.38 -0.16 -2.15
CA ILE A 36 3.01 -1.27 -1.45
C ILE A 36 3.34 -2.34 -2.50
N LYS A 37 4.63 -2.58 -2.66
CA LYS A 37 5.12 -3.58 -3.61
C LYS A 37 5.54 -4.83 -2.84
N ILE A 38 5.08 -5.97 -3.27
CA ILE A 38 5.46 -7.24 -2.68
C ILE A 38 5.83 -8.19 -3.80
N ALA A 39 7.02 -8.76 -3.71
CA ALA A 39 7.53 -9.70 -4.70
C ALA A 39 7.51 -9.11 -6.12
N GLY A 40 7.91 -7.86 -6.23
CA GLY A 40 8.12 -7.22 -7.52
C GLY A 40 6.94 -6.55 -8.16
N ALA A 41 5.76 -6.62 -7.54
CA ALA A 41 4.56 -6.00 -8.10
C ALA A 41 3.84 -5.16 -7.05
N ASP A 42 3.27 -4.05 -7.49
CA ASP A 42 2.46 -3.22 -6.61
C ASP A 42 1.12 -3.93 -6.38
N ASP A 43 0.85 -4.30 -5.14
CA ASP A 43 -0.36 -5.02 -4.79
C ASP A 43 -1.43 -4.12 -4.18
N PHE A 44 -1.02 -3.14 -3.39
CA PHE A 44 -1.96 -2.27 -2.69
C PHE A 44 -1.52 -0.83 -2.82
N ARG A 45 -2.50 0.06 -2.82
CA ARG A 45 -2.25 1.49 -3.04
C ARG A 45 -3.11 2.31 -2.12
N PHE A 46 -2.53 3.37 -1.57
CA PHE A 46 -3.26 4.36 -0.78
C PHE A 46 -3.24 5.68 -1.52
N THR A 47 -4.41 6.24 -1.73
CA THR A 47 -4.55 7.62 -2.20
C THR A 47 -5.42 8.34 -1.17
N ALA A 48 -5.76 9.60 -1.40
CA ALA A 48 -6.52 10.36 -0.42
C ALA A 48 -7.83 9.66 -0.10
N ASN A 49 -8.01 9.27 1.14
CA ASN A 49 -9.24 8.63 1.65
C ASN A 49 -9.58 7.29 0.99
N THR A 50 -8.62 6.68 0.29
CA THR A 50 -8.91 5.45 -0.46
C THR A 50 -7.80 4.43 -0.27
N PHE A 51 -8.19 3.20 0.04
CA PHE A 51 -7.29 2.06 0.05
C PHE A 51 -7.72 1.14 -1.11
N THR A 52 -6.80 0.86 -2.01
CA THR A 52 -7.10 0.09 -3.23
C THR A 52 -6.30 -1.21 -3.25
N ALA A 53 -6.97 -2.32 -3.48
CA ALA A 53 -6.31 -3.57 -3.84
C ALA A 53 -6.22 -3.60 -5.35
N LEU A 54 -5.02 -3.67 -5.88
CA LEU A 54 -4.82 -3.59 -7.32
C LEU A 54 -5.20 -4.91 -7.99
N SER A 55 -5.32 -4.88 -9.30
CA SER A 55 -5.79 -6.04 -10.05
C SER A 55 -5.01 -7.31 -9.69
N GLY A 56 -5.70 -8.36 -9.39
CA GLY A 56 -5.09 -9.62 -8.99
C GLY A 56 -4.85 -9.76 -7.50
N SER A 57 -5.06 -8.71 -6.72
CA SER A 57 -4.86 -8.75 -5.28
C SER A 57 -6.14 -9.11 -4.55
N THR A 58 -6.00 -9.63 -3.35
CA THR A 58 -7.12 -10.06 -2.52
C THR A 58 -7.03 -9.41 -1.16
N ILE A 59 -8.17 -8.98 -0.62
CA ILE A 59 -8.25 -8.56 0.77
C ILE A 59 -8.89 -9.69 1.54
N ALA A 60 -8.12 -10.36 2.38
CA ALA A 60 -8.61 -11.43 3.22
C ALA A 60 -8.81 -10.87 4.62
N ALA A 61 -10.04 -10.85 5.08
CA ALA A 61 -10.37 -10.29 6.36
C ALA A 61 -11.05 -11.33 7.23
N GLN A 62 -10.65 -11.42 8.49
CA GLN A 62 -11.32 -12.31 9.42
C GLN A 62 -12.71 -11.76 9.73
N ALA A 63 -12.80 -10.46 9.91
CA ALA A 63 -14.08 -9.78 10.10
C ALA A 63 -13.97 -8.41 9.42
N LEU A 64 -14.99 -8.06 8.69
CA LEU A 64 -15.04 -6.75 8.03
C LEU A 64 -16.25 -6.00 8.55
N THR A 65 -16.01 -4.83 9.11
CA THR A 65 -17.08 -3.95 9.56
C THR A 65 -17.10 -2.73 8.66
N ALA A 66 -18.20 -2.50 7.99
CA ALA A 66 -18.36 -1.38 7.09
C ALA A 66 -19.75 -0.80 7.23
N THR A 67 -19.83 0.54 7.20
CA THR A 67 -21.13 1.20 7.24
C THR A 67 -21.91 0.91 5.96
N THR A 68 -21.23 0.88 4.84
CA THR A 68 -21.84 0.61 3.54
C THR A 68 -20.93 -0.28 2.73
N ILE A 69 -21.48 -1.27 2.09
CA ILE A 69 -20.74 -2.12 1.16
C ILE A 69 -21.31 -1.91 -0.23
N ALA A 70 -20.47 -1.42 -1.14
CA ALA A 70 -20.86 -1.22 -2.53
C ALA A 70 -20.22 -2.31 -3.39
N VAL A 71 -21.04 -3.07 -4.09
CA VAL A 71 -20.56 -4.15 -4.93
C VAL A 71 -20.75 -3.74 -6.37
N SER A 72 -19.72 -3.91 -7.19
CA SER A 72 -19.80 -3.53 -8.59
C SER A 72 -20.76 -4.45 -9.34
N ASN A 73 -21.03 -4.09 -10.61
CA ASN A 73 -22.08 -4.68 -11.38
C ASN A 73 -22.27 -6.17 -11.25
N ASP A 74 -21.21 -6.92 -11.36
CA ASP A 74 -21.31 -8.36 -11.33
C ASP A 74 -20.90 -8.94 -10.01
N GLY A 75 -20.82 -8.09 -9.00
CA GLY A 75 -20.36 -8.51 -7.70
C GLY A 75 -21.32 -9.42 -7.01
N THR A 76 -20.79 -10.33 -6.21
CA THR A 76 -21.59 -11.28 -5.44
C THR A 76 -21.10 -11.22 -4.00
N ILE A 77 -22.02 -11.15 -3.07
CA ILE A 77 -21.71 -11.24 -1.65
C ILE A 77 -22.20 -12.58 -1.16
N GLY A 78 -21.30 -13.34 -0.57
CA GLY A 78 -21.70 -14.62 -0.01
C GLY A 78 -21.10 -15.84 -0.66
#